data_86aa0a3e61006417f38710ce61e72250
#
_entry.id   86aa0a3e61006417f38710ce61e72250
#
_cell.length_a   1.000
_cell.length_b   1.000
_cell.length_c   1.000
_cell.angle_alpha   90.00
_cell.angle_beta   90.00
_cell.angle_gamma   90.00
#
_symmetry.space_group_name_H-M   'P 1'
#
loop_
_entity.id
_entity.type
_entity.pdbx_description
1 polymer ?
#
loop_
_entity_poly.entity_id
_entity_poly.type
_entity_poly.pdbx_seq_one_letter_code
_entity_poly.pdbx_strand_id
1 'polypeptide(L)'
;MISPIIDLWALIHLFFFAFVASSIHARWQPHVVYHVLWWFPASFGWELAEHFLQRAYPATWGGVVEHWANAWIADPLANLIGVFVGVAVAEWSRNRL
;
A
#
# COMPACT_ATOMS: atom_id res chain seq x y z
N MET A 1 -7.18 14.57 -15.83
CA MET A 1 -7.49 13.29 -15.19
C MET A 1 -6.34 12.31 -15.31
N ILE A 2 -6.06 11.62 -14.27
CA ILE A 2 -4.94 10.69 -14.21
C ILE A 2 -5.41 9.31 -14.65
N SER A 3 -4.49 8.52 -15.20
CA SER A 3 -4.78 7.15 -15.59
C SER A 3 -5.39 6.38 -14.42
N PRO A 4 -6.41 5.54 -14.65
CA PRO A 4 -6.96 4.71 -13.57
C PRO A 4 -5.97 3.66 -13.07
N ILE A 5 -4.88 3.40 -13.79
CA ILE A 5 -3.94 2.35 -13.43
C ILE A 5 -2.76 2.90 -12.63
N ILE A 6 -2.23 4.07 -13.05
CA ILE A 6 -1.06 4.67 -12.40
C ILE A 6 -1.38 6.12 -12.08
N ASP A 7 -1.30 6.48 -10.82
CA ASP A 7 -1.49 7.84 -10.38
C ASP A 7 -0.60 8.12 -9.17
N LEU A 8 -0.64 9.37 -8.71
CA LEU A 8 0.18 9.79 -7.58
C LEU A 8 -0.17 9.02 -6.30
N TRP A 9 -1.45 8.69 -6.11
CA TRP A 9 -1.88 7.92 -4.93
C TRP A 9 -1.27 6.54 -4.92
N ALA A 10 -1.17 5.88 -6.07
CA ALA A 10 -0.55 4.56 -6.16
C ALA A 10 0.92 4.63 -5.72
N LEU A 11 1.63 5.67 -6.14
CA LEU A 11 3.03 5.85 -5.73
C LEU A 11 3.16 6.12 -4.23
N ILE A 12 2.27 6.94 -3.67
CA ILE A 12 2.27 7.22 -2.24
C ILE A 12 2.02 5.94 -1.45
N HIS A 13 1.05 5.13 -1.87
CA HIS A 13 0.77 3.85 -1.23
C HIS A 13 1.96 2.90 -1.32
N LEU A 14 2.60 2.85 -2.48
CA LEU A 14 3.77 2.00 -2.69
C LEU A 14 4.88 2.36 -1.71
N PHE A 15 5.20 3.64 -1.61
CA PHE A 15 6.26 4.09 -0.71
C PHE A 15 5.89 3.88 0.76
N PHE A 16 4.63 4.11 1.12
CA PHE A 16 4.19 3.90 2.48
C PHE A 16 4.32 2.43 2.87
N PHE A 17 3.84 1.52 2.02
CA PHE A 17 3.93 0.10 2.29
C PHE A 17 5.37 -0.39 2.27
N ALA A 18 6.22 0.18 1.41
CA ALA A 18 7.63 -0.15 1.41
C ALA A 18 8.29 0.25 2.73
N PHE A 19 7.96 1.44 3.24
CA PHE A 19 8.49 1.90 4.52
C PHE A 19 8.05 0.99 5.66
N VAL A 20 6.77 0.66 5.72
CA VAL A 20 6.24 -0.19 6.79
C VAL A 20 6.86 -1.59 6.71
N ALA A 21 6.90 -2.17 5.51
CA ALA A 21 7.47 -3.50 5.34
C ALA A 21 8.96 -3.53 5.68
N SER A 22 9.69 -2.51 5.28
CA SER A 22 11.11 -2.40 5.58
C SER A 22 11.33 -2.33 7.09
N SER A 23 10.52 -1.54 7.80
CA SER A 23 10.63 -1.39 9.25
C SER A 23 10.30 -2.70 9.96
N ILE A 24 9.25 -3.39 9.54
CA ILE A 24 8.87 -4.68 10.13
C ILE A 24 9.95 -5.71 9.88
N HIS A 25 10.45 -5.78 8.66
CA HIS A 25 11.44 -6.79 8.29
C HIS A 25 12.77 -6.53 8.98
N ALA A 26 13.17 -5.26 9.12
CA ALA A 26 14.39 -4.91 9.80
C ALA A 26 14.37 -5.35 11.27
N ARG A 27 13.18 -5.30 11.90
CA ARG A 27 13.08 -5.63 13.31
C ARG A 27 12.88 -7.12 13.57
N TRP A 28 12.03 -7.78 12.81
CA TRP A 28 11.64 -9.17 13.10
C TRP A 28 12.02 -10.18 12.04
N GLN A 29 12.33 -9.73 10.83
CA GLN A 29 12.73 -10.59 9.71
C GLN A 29 11.76 -11.75 9.47
N PRO A 30 10.44 -11.49 9.42
CA PRO A 30 9.48 -12.57 9.22
C PRO A 30 9.58 -13.14 7.82
N HIS A 31 9.13 -14.39 7.67
CA HIS A 31 9.03 -15.00 6.36
C HIS A 31 8.09 -14.15 5.47
N VAL A 32 8.35 -14.15 4.17
CA VAL A 32 7.59 -13.32 3.23
C VAL A 32 6.08 -13.58 3.31
N VAL A 33 5.67 -14.78 3.67
CA VAL A 33 4.24 -15.10 3.80
C VAL A 33 3.54 -14.25 4.86
N TYR A 34 4.25 -13.89 5.93
CA TYR A 34 3.69 -13.01 6.95
C TYR A 34 3.50 -11.59 6.45
N HIS A 35 4.37 -11.14 5.57
CA HIS A 35 4.19 -9.84 4.92
C HIS A 35 2.93 -9.82 4.07
N VAL A 36 2.68 -10.88 3.31
CA VAL A 36 1.47 -10.99 2.51
C VAL A 36 0.23 -11.05 3.40
N LEU A 37 0.33 -11.74 4.55
CA LEU A 37 -0.79 -11.86 5.47
C LEU A 37 -1.20 -10.51 6.07
N TRP A 38 -0.26 -9.65 6.41
CA TRP A 38 -0.66 -8.33 6.92
C TRP A 38 -0.99 -7.36 5.81
N TRP A 39 -0.37 -7.52 4.63
CA TRP A 39 -0.66 -6.67 3.48
C TRP A 39 -2.14 -6.76 3.09
N PHE A 40 -2.71 -7.95 3.10
CA PHE A 40 -4.07 -8.16 2.65
C PHE A 40 -5.09 -7.33 3.43
N PRO A 41 -5.20 -7.48 4.76
CA PRO A 41 -6.15 -6.67 5.51
C PRO A 41 -5.81 -5.19 5.55
N ALA A 42 -4.53 -4.84 5.56
CA ALA A 42 -4.14 -3.43 5.57
C ALA A 42 -4.54 -2.74 4.27
N SER A 43 -4.31 -3.40 3.13
CA SER A 43 -4.58 -2.81 1.83
C SER A 43 -6.08 -2.71 1.56
N PHE A 44 -6.80 -3.81 1.74
CA PHE A 44 -8.24 -3.83 1.44
C PHE A 44 -9.06 -3.14 2.52
N GLY A 45 -8.61 -3.20 3.77
CA GLY A 45 -9.24 -2.44 4.85
C GLY A 45 -9.14 -0.95 4.63
N TRP A 46 -8.02 -0.47 4.14
CA TRP A 46 -7.86 0.95 3.81
C TRP A 46 -8.81 1.37 2.69
N GLU A 47 -8.96 0.53 1.66
CA GLU A 47 -9.89 0.83 0.58
C GLU A 47 -11.33 0.92 1.08
N LEU A 48 -11.73 0.02 1.98
CA LEU A 48 -13.05 0.10 2.59
C LEU A 48 -13.21 1.38 3.40
N ALA A 49 -12.19 1.77 4.15
CA ALA A 49 -12.23 3.00 4.93
C ALA A 49 -12.37 4.21 4.04
N GLU A 50 -11.66 4.26 2.92
CA GLU A 50 -11.76 5.37 1.98
C GLU A 50 -13.15 5.46 1.37
N HIS A 51 -13.74 4.34 0.99
CA HIS A 51 -15.11 4.34 0.46
C HIS A 51 -16.11 4.83 1.50
N PHE A 52 -15.94 4.41 2.74
CA PHE A 52 -16.80 4.90 3.83
C PHE A 52 -16.65 6.41 4.01
N LEU A 53 -15.42 6.91 4.02
CA LEU A 53 -15.16 8.34 4.22
C LEU A 53 -15.72 9.17 3.09
N GLN A 54 -15.64 8.69 1.86
CA GLN A 54 -16.21 9.39 0.72
C GLN A 54 -17.72 9.52 0.82
N ARG A 55 -18.38 8.50 1.34
CA ARG A 55 -19.83 8.54 1.54
C ARG A 55 -20.26 9.38 2.74
N ALA A 56 -19.51 9.26 3.84
CA ALA A 56 -19.86 9.97 5.08
C ALA A 56 -19.49 11.44 5.03
N TYR A 57 -18.40 11.78 4.34
CA TYR A 57 -17.89 13.15 4.30
C TYR A 57 -17.54 13.55 2.86
N PRO A 58 -18.54 13.65 1.98
CA PRO A 58 -18.26 13.93 0.58
C PRO A 58 -17.62 15.30 0.32
N ALA A 59 -17.83 16.27 1.21
CA ALA A 59 -17.21 17.58 1.05
C ALA A 59 -15.70 17.52 1.21
N THR A 60 -15.22 16.61 2.04
CA THR A 60 -13.79 16.44 2.30
C THR A 60 -13.16 15.37 1.40
N TRP A 61 -13.87 14.28 1.19
CA TRP A 61 -13.31 13.10 0.54
C TRP A 61 -13.87 12.80 -0.84
N GLY A 62 -14.94 13.50 -1.25
CA GLY A 62 -15.57 13.25 -2.53
C GLY A 62 -14.69 13.54 -3.73
N GLY A 63 -13.73 14.47 -3.57
CA GLY A 63 -12.80 14.81 -4.65
C GLY A 63 -11.74 13.75 -4.90
N VAL A 64 -11.68 12.73 -4.05
CA VAL A 64 -10.70 11.64 -4.16
C VAL A 64 -11.32 10.40 -4.76
N VAL A 65 -12.47 10.55 -5.44
CA VAL A 65 -13.14 9.43 -6.07
C VAL A 65 -12.24 8.81 -7.13
N GLU A 66 -12.05 7.51 -7.02
CA GLU A 66 -11.20 6.75 -7.91
C GLU A 66 -12.01 5.81 -8.78
N HIS A 67 -11.44 5.49 -9.94
CA HIS A 67 -11.96 4.39 -10.73
C HIS A 67 -11.82 3.10 -9.90
N TRP A 68 -12.80 2.17 -10.05
CA TRP A 68 -12.76 0.94 -9.26
C TRP A 68 -11.46 0.14 -9.47
N ALA A 69 -10.88 0.21 -10.67
CA ALA A 69 -9.64 -0.50 -10.95
C ALA A 69 -8.47 0.05 -10.12
N ASN A 70 -8.45 1.37 -9.84
CA ASN A 70 -7.44 1.92 -8.93
C ASN A 70 -7.66 1.42 -7.51
N ALA A 71 -8.92 1.48 -7.05
CA ALA A 71 -9.21 1.14 -5.66
C ALA A 71 -8.98 -0.34 -5.35
N TRP A 72 -9.41 -1.23 -6.24
CA TRP A 72 -9.47 -2.65 -5.92
C TRP A 72 -8.41 -3.49 -6.61
N ILE A 73 -7.67 -2.93 -7.55
CA ILE A 73 -6.64 -3.65 -8.30
C ILE A 73 -5.31 -2.92 -8.22
N ALA A 74 -5.27 -1.69 -8.75
CA ALA A 74 -4.00 -0.98 -8.89
C ALA A 74 -3.39 -0.61 -7.54
N ASP A 75 -4.18 -0.06 -6.61
CA ASP A 75 -3.66 0.33 -5.30
C ASP A 75 -3.20 -0.87 -4.48
N PRO A 76 -3.99 -1.95 -4.33
CA PRO A 76 -3.49 -3.13 -3.64
C PRO A 76 -2.25 -3.74 -4.28
N LEU A 77 -2.19 -3.75 -5.62
CA LEU A 77 -1.04 -4.28 -6.32
C LEU A 77 0.19 -3.40 -6.09
N ALA A 78 0.04 -2.08 -6.15
CA ALA A 78 1.14 -1.16 -5.86
C ALA A 78 1.62 -1.34 -4.41
N ASN A 79 0.69 -1.52 -3.47
CA ASN A 79 1.03 -1.77 -2.07
C ASN A 79 1.83 -3.06 -1.92
N LEU A 80 1.45 -4.11 -2.64
CA LEU A 80 2.16 -5.38 -2.59
C LEU A 80 3.58 -5.25 -3.16
N ILE A 81 3.73 -4.54 -4.27
CA ILE A 81 5.03 -4.24 -4.83
C ILE A 81 5.87 -3.48 -3.81
N GLY A 82 5.27 -2.50 -3.14
CA GLY A 82 5.93 -1.76 -2.08
C GLY A 82 6.41 -2.65 -0.96
N VAL A 83 5.60 -3.61 -0.54
CA VAL A 83 5.99 -4.57 0.50
C VAL A 83 7.25 -5.33 0.08
N PHE A 84 7.29 -5.86 -1.14
CA PHE A 84 8.45 -6.60 -1.60
C PHE A 84 9.69 -5.72 -1.74
N VAL A 85 9.52 -4.48 -2.22
CA VAL A 85 10.62 -3.52 -2.29
C VAL A 85 11.15 -3.22 -0.90
N GLY A 86 10.27 -3.00 0.06
CA GLY A 86 10.68 -2.73 1.44
C GLY A 86 11.45 -3.87 2.06
N VAL A 87 11.01 -5.11 1.85
CA VAL A 87 11.72 -6.28 2.33
C VAL A 87 13.10 -6.37 1.69
N ALA A 88 13.17 -6.15 0.38
CA ALA A 88 14.45 -6.20 -0.33
C ALA A 88 15.42 -5.14 0.15
N VAL A 89 14.93 -3.93 0.40
CA VAL A 89 15.77 -2.85 0.93
C VAL A 89 16.29 -3.20 2.33
N ALA A 90 15.43 -3.75 3.18
CA ALA A 90 15.83 -4.14 4.53
C ALA A 90 16.89 -5.25 4.49
N GLU A 91 16.72 -6.24 3.63
CA GLU A 91 17.70 -7.31 3.48
C GLU A 91 19.03 -6.77 2.93
N TRP A 92 18.94 -5.90 1.93
CA TRP A 92 20.14 -5.31 1.35
C TRP A 92 20.91 -4.50 2.41
N SER A 93 20.21 -3.69 3.19
CA SER A 93 20.84 -2.88 4.24
C SER A 93 21.49 -3.74 5.31
N ARG A 94 20.81 -4.81 5.70
CA ARG A 94 21.35 -5.73 6.71
C ARG A 94 22.62 -6.40 6.24
N ASN A 95 22.67 -6.79 4.97
CA ASN A 95 23.85 -7.47 4.43
C ASN A 95 25.03 -6.52 4.20
N ARG A 96 24.78 -5.22 4.19
CA ARG A 96 25.83 -4.21 4.03
C ARG A 96 26.47 -3.82 5.35
N LEU A 97 25.76 -4.00 6.43
CA LEU A 97 26.26 -3.69 7.77
C LEU A 97 26.94 -4.91 8.39
#